data_7f184e3796ef68c63f513141be7cc2f7
#
_entry.id   7f184e3796ef68c63f513141be7cc2f7
#
_cell.length_a   1.000
_cell.length_b   1.000
_cell.length_c   1.000
_cell.angle_alpha   90.00
_cell.angle_beta   90.00
_cell.angle_gamma   90.00
#
_symmetry.space_group_name_H-M   'P 1'
#
loop_
_entity.id
_entity.type
_entity.pdbx_description
1 polymer ?
#
loop_
_entity_poly.entity_id
_entity_poly.type
_entity_poly.pdbx_seq_one_letter_code
_entity_poly.pdbx_strand_id
1 'polypeptide(L)'
;MAPLSLLAGVEEAEFTWLRAKTGSSDGNLGAQLMKLEEAGYIAVEKKFVQRKPQTLYRMTELGRTALSEYVQALKQLLGGAM
;
A
#
# COMPACT_ATOMS: atom_id res chain seq x y z
N MET A 1 5.55 -4.35 -3.30
CA MET A 1 4.53 -4.62 -2.26
C MET A 1 4.76 -3.90 -0.93
N ALA A 2 5.87 -3.17 -0.78
CA ALA A 2 6.13 -2.45 0.47
C ALA A 2 5.02 -1.47 0.88
N PRO A 3 4.47 -0.61 -0.04
CA PRO A 3 3.37 0.26 0.36
C PRO A 3 2.13 -0.49 0.79
N LEU A 4 1.84 -1.62 0.15
CA LEU A 4 0.68 -2.43 0.50
C LEU A 4 0.86 -3.07 1.88
N SER A 5 2.07 -3.52 2.20
CA SER A 5 2.37 -4.08 3.51
C SER A 5 2.20 -3.06 4.63
N LEU A 6 2.61 -1.81 4.37
CA LEU A 6 2.42 -0.74 5.34
C LEU A 6 0.95 -0.43 5.56
N LEU A 7 0.15 -0.44 4.49
CA LEU A 7 -1.28 -0.17 4.58
C LEU A 7 -2.02 -1.28 5.33
N ALA A 8 -1.50 -2.49 5.34
CA ALA A 8 -2.11 -3.58 6.08
C ALA A 8 -2.13 -3.33 7.59
N GLY A 9 -1.21 -2.53 8.10
CA GLY A 9 -1.12 -2.22 9.52
C GLY A 9 -1.91 -1.00 9.95
N VAL A 10 -2.53 -0.28 9.02
CA VAL A 10 -3.28 0.95 9.33
C VAL A 10 -4.57 0.96 8.51
N GLU A 11 -5.57 1.73 8.96
CA GLU A 11 -6.82 1.86 8.22
C GLU A 11 -6.64 2.71 6.98
N GLU A 12 -5.87 3.80 7.10
CA GLU A 12 -5.55 4.67 5.98
C GLU A 12 -4.23 5.38 6.26
N ALA A 13 -3.58 5.87 5.21
CA ALA A 13 -2.29 6.55 5.33
C ALA A 13 -2.17 7.66 4.29
N GLU A 14 -1.48 8.73 4.67
CA GLU A 14 -1.18 9.81 3.75
C GLU A 14 0.03 9.46 2.88
N PHE A 15 0.12 10.11 1.72
CA PHE A 15 1.24 9.94 0.82
C PHE A 15 2.58 10.25 1.50
N THR A 16 2.63 11.35 2.26
CA THR A 16 3.85 11.76 2.95
C THR A 16 4.30 10.73 3.99
N TRP A 17 3.35 10.13 4.68
CA TRP A 17 3.66 9.07 5.65
C TRP A 17 4.25 7.83 4.95
N LEU A 18 3.62 7.43 3.84
CA LEU A 18 4.12 6.29 3.07
C LEU A 18 5.51 6.55 2.52
N ARG A 19 5.75 7.76 2.03
CA ARG A 19 7.06 8.13 1.52
C ARG A 19 8.13 8.05 2.61
N ALA A 20 7.82 8.56 3.79
CA ALA A 20 8.76 8.55 4.91
C ALA A 20 9.08 7.11 5.35
N LYS A 21 8.08 6.24 5.36
CA LYS A 21 8.27 4.86 5.79
C LYS A 21 8.96 3.98 4.77
N THR A 22 8.72 4.23 3.48
CA THR A 22 9.34 3.43 2.42
C THR A 22 10.72 3.95 2.02
N GLY A 23 11.01 5.22 2.29
CA GLY A 23 12.25 5.85 1.84
C GLY A 23 12.32 6.04 0.33
N SER A 24 11.21 5.89 -0.37
CA SER A 24 11.15 6.02 -1.82
C SER A 24 11.07 7.47 -2.26
N SER A 25 11.49 7.75 -3.49
CA SER A 25 11.27 9.06 -4.09
C SER A 25 9.78 9.23 -4.40
N ASP A 26 9.34 10.49 -4.54
CA ASP A 26 7.94 10.80 -4.84
C ASP A 26 7.46 10.12 -6.12
N GLY A 27 8.26 10.19 -7.19
CA GLY A 27 7.88 9.57 -8.45
C GLY A 27 7.80 8.06 -8.37
N ASN A 28 8.73 7.44 -7.65
CA ASN A 28 8.77 5.99 -7.50
C ASN A 28 7.58 5.48 -6.69
N LEU A 29 7.31 6.14 -5.56
CA LEU A 29 6.18 5.78 -4.72
C LEU A 29 4.85 6.02 -5.44
N GLY A 30 4.73 7.15 -6.13
CA GLY A 30 3.54 7.47 -6.90
C GLY A 30 3.24 6.42 -7.97
N ALA A 31 4.28 5.96 -8.67
CA ALA A 31 4.12 4.92 -9.69
C ALA A 31 3.66 3.60 -9.07
N GLN A 32 4.21 3.22 -7.94
CA GLN A 32 3.82 1.99 -7.25
C GLN A 32 2.38 2.06 -6.77
N LEU A 33 2.00 3.19 -6.17
CA LEU A 33 0.63 3.38 -5.68
C LEU A 33 -0.38 3.39 -6.82
N MET A 34 -0.01 4.00 -7.95
CA MET A 34 -0.88 4.00 -9.13
C MET A 34 -1.15 2.59 -9.64
N LYS A 35 -0.12 1.76 -9.69
CA LYS A 35 -0.27 0.36 -10.12
C LYS A 35 -1.17 -0.42 -9.16
N LEU A 36 -1.03 -0.19 -7.87
CA LEU A 36 -1.87 -0.85 -6.87
C LEU A 36 -3.33 -0.40 -6.98
N GLU A 37 -3.55 0.88 -7.26
CA GLU A 37 -4.89 1.40 -7.46
C GLU A 37 -5.53 0.82 -8.71
N GLU A 38 -4.79 0.77 -9.82
CA GLU A 38 -5.29 0.19 -11.07
C GLU A 38 -5.64 -1.28 -10.92
N ALA A 39 -4.89 -2.00 -10.10
CA ALA A 39 -5.18 -3.41 -9.81
C ALA A 39 -6.36 -3.57 -8.85
N GLY A 40 -6.83 -2.49 -8.25
CA GLY A 40 -7.93 -2.54 -7.30
C GLY A 40 -7.51 -2.93 -5.89
N TYR A 41 -6.21 -2.92 -5.59
CA TYR A 41 -5.70 -3.32 -4.28
C TYR A 41 -5.79 -2.20 -3.25
N ILE A 42 -5.83 -0.95 -3.69
CA ILE A 42 -5.97 0.19 -2.79
C ILE A 42 -7.01 1.16 -3.33
N ALA A 43 -7.62 1.91 -2.44
CA ALA A 43 -8.51 3.01 -2.76
C ALA A 43 -7.83 4.32 -2.39
N VAL A 44 -8.06 5.34 -3.21
CA VAL A 44 -7.47 6.66 -3.02
C VAL A 44 -8.58 7.65 -2.74
N GLU A 45 -8.43 8.42 -1.69
CA GLU A 45 -9.38 9.48 -1.35
C GLU A 45 -8.64 10.81 -1.30
N LYS A 46 -9.15 11.79 -2.03
CA LYS A 46 -8.61 13.15 -2.01
C LYS A 46 -9.60 14.07 -1.30
N LYS A 47 -9.09 14.82 -0.34
CA LYS A 47 -9.92 15.75 0.42
C LYS A 47 -9.11 16.97 0.83
N PHE A 48 -9.80 17.98 1.32
CA PHE A 48 -9.16 19.18 1.85
C PHE A 48 -9.32 19.19 3.36
N VAL A 49 -8.20 19.37 4.05
CA VAL A 49 -8.17 19.53 5.50
C VAL A 49 -7.51 20.86 5.80
N GLN A 50 -8.26 21.77 6.43
CA GLN A 50 -7.74 23.10 6.75
C GLN A 50 -7.16 23.80 5.52
N ARG A 51 -7.88 23.74 4.39
CA ARG A 51 -7.51 24.35 3.11
C ARG A 51 -6.28 23.74 2.44
N LYS A 52 -5.79 22.61 2.95
CA LYS A 52 -4.67 21.89 2.33
C LYS A 52 -5.18 20.61 1.69
N PRO A 53 -4.75 20.31 0.46
CA PRO A 53 -5.12 19.04 -0.17
C PRO A 53 -4.43 17.89 0.56
N GLN A 54 -5.18 16.83 0.78
CA GLN A 54 -4.68 15.64 1.43
C GLN A 54 -5.09 14.42 0.62
N THR A 55 -4.15 13.54 0.34
CA THR A 55 -4.42 12.28 -0.35
C THR A 55 -4.23 11.13 0.62
N LEU A 56 -5.29 10.37 0.79
CA LEU A 56 -5.30 9.21 1.68
C LEU A 56 -5.40 7.93 0.87
N TYR A 57 -4.67 6.92 1.30
CA TYR A 57 -4.65 5.61 0.68
C TYR A 57 -5.16 4.57 1.66
N ARG A 58 -6.01 3.68 1.18
CA ARG A 58 -6.62 2.64 2.00
C ARG A 58 -6.53 1.31 1.26
N MET A 59 -6.22 0.24 1.99
CA MET A 59 -6.22 -1.09 1.40
C MET A 59 -7.66 -1.58 1.22
N THR A 60 -7.96 -2.12 0.03
CA THR A 60 -9.24 -2.75 -0.24
C THR A 60 -9.23 -4.21 0.22
N GLU A 61 -10.40 -4.86 0.22
CA GLU A 61 -10.46 -6.29 0.50
C GLU A 61 -9.64 -7.10 -0.51
N LEU A 62 -9.69 -6.70 -1.77
CA LEU A 62 -8.90 -7.36 -2.81
C LEU A 62 -7.41 -7.23 -2.52
N GLY A 63 -6.97 -6.04 -2.10
CA GLY A 63 -5.57 -5.82 -1.74
C GLY A 63 -5.16 -6.65 -0.54
N ARG A 64 -6.02 -6.75 0.45
CA ARG A 64 -5.76 -7.56 1.65
C ARG A 64 -5.64 -9.02 1.30
N THR A 65 -6.52 -9.53 0.44
CA THR A 65 -6.46 -10.91 -0.03
C THR A 65 -5.19 -11.18 -0.81
N ALA A 66 -4.84 -10.26 -1.72
CA ALA A 66 -3.63 -10.40 -2.53
C ALA A 66 -2.38 -10.42 -1.65
N LEU A 67 -2.32 -9.54 -0.65
CA LEU A 67 -1.19 -9.53 0.27
C LEU A 67 -1.11 -10.81 1.09
N SER A 68 -2.25 -11.30 1.56
CA SER A 68 -2.31 -12.55 2.32
C SER A 68 -1.79 -13.72 1.49
N GLU A 69 -2.21 -13.82 0.24
CA GLU A 69 -1.74 -14.86 -0.68
C GLU A 69 -0.24 -14.74 -0.92
N TYR A 70 0.26 -13.52 -1.09
CA TYR A 70 1.67 -13.27 -1.28
C TYR A 70 2.49 -13.72 -0.07
N VAL A 71 2.03 -13.39 1.13
CA VAL A 71 2.72 -13.78 2.37
C VAL A 71 2.71 -15.30 2.53
N GLN A 72 1.59 -15.95 2.21
CA GLN A 72 1.51 -17.40 2.30
C GLN A 72 2.44 -18.06 1.30
N ALA A 73 2.54 -17.53 0.08
CA ALA A 73 3.47 -18.06 -0.91
C ALA A 73 4.91 -17.95 -0.43
N LEU A 74 5.27 -16.83 0.19
CA LEU A 74 6.60 -16.67 0.77
C LEU A 74 6.86 -17.67 1.88
N LYS A 75 5.89 -17.89 2.76
CA LYS A 75 6.02 -18.85 3.84
C LYS A 75 6.22 -20.27 3.31
N GLN A 76 5.51 -20.63 2.25
CA GLN A 76 5.66 -21.94 1.63
C GLN A 76 7.05 -22.10 1.02
N LEU A 77 7.57 -21.08 0.36
CA LEU A 77 8.92 -21.14 -0.18
C LEU A 77 9.95 -21.31 0.91
N LEU A 78 9.82 -20.58 2.01
CA LEU A 78 10.77 -20.66 3.12
C LEU A 78 10.58 -21.94 3.93
N GLY A 79 9.33 -22.32 4.18
CA GLY A 79 9.05 -23.52 4.94
C GLY A 79 9.27 -24.81 4.16
N GLY A 80 9.01 -24.78 2.85
CA GLY A 80 9.23 -25.92 1.98
C GLY A 80 10.71 -26.25 1.78
N ALA A 81 11.59 -25.32 2.08
CA ALA A 81 13.03 -25.52 2.01
C ALA A 81 13.55 -26.35 3.18
N MET A 82 12.72 -26.55 4.18
CA MET A 82 13.05 -27.37 5.32
C MET A 82 12.36 -28.71 5.23
#